data_6740a66d7bf12a9ceca207923bc32a8e
#
_entry.id   6740a66d7bf12a9ceca207923bc32a8e
#
_cell.length_a   1.000
_cell.length_b   1.000
_cell.length_c   1.000
_cell.angle_alpha   90.00
_cell.angle_beta   90.00
_cell.angle_gamma   90.00
#
_symmetry.space_group_name_H-M   'P 1'
#
loop_
_entity.id
_entity.type
_entity.pdbx_description
1 polymer ?
#
loop_
_entity_poly.entity_id
_entity_poly.type
_entity_poly.pdbx_seq_one_letter_code
_entity_poly.pdbx_strand_id
1 'polypeptide(L)'
;AHGNLSQTELNFLENSLALASHSPTVEHCLLCLHHNPVEGNASWMKDIGLHNRSQFFNIIKQFPKVACLVYGHMHQQLDSEYEGIRCLCSPSTCIQFRPNVTNFALDKINPGYRTIQLHKDGSIDTEVIRVSGYTCEADFSSSGY
;
A
#
# COMPACT_ATOMS: atom_id res chain seq x y z
N ALA A 1 -10.27 -11.81 3.79
CA ALA A 1 -10.21 -11.22 2.43
C ALA A 1 -8.74 -11.07 2.04
N HIS A 2 -8.32 -11.64 0.94
CA HIS A 2 -6.97 -11.54 0.40
C HIS A 2 -7.02 -11.12 -1.07
N GLY A 3 -5.96 -10.52 -1.55
CA GLY A 3 -5.80 -10.16 -2.95
C GLY A 3 -5.06 -11.25 -3.73
N ASN A 4 -5.40 -11.36 -5.00
CA ASN A 4 -4.64 -12.16 -5.95
C ASN A 4 -4.79 -11.55 -7.34
N LEU A 5 -3.69 -11.16 -7.96
CA LEU A 5 -3.68 -10.66 -9.33
C LEU A 5 -3.87 -11.83 -10.30
N SER A 6 -4.89 -11.74 -11.15
CA SER A 6 -5.08 -12.69 -12.23
C SER A 6 -3.94 -12.61 -13.25
N GLN A 7 -3.79 -13.63 -14.10
CA GLN A 7 -2.78 -13.58 -15.16
C GLN A 7 -3.03 -12.40 -16.12
N THR A 8 -4.29 -12.04 -16.33
CA THR A 8 -4.64 -10.85 -17.15
C THR A 8 -4.13 -9.56 -16.52
N GLU A 9 -4.28 -9.40 -15.20
CA GLU A 9 -3.80 -8.22 -14.48
C GLU A 9 -2.26 -8.17 -14.42
N LEU A 10 -1.60 -9.31 -14.22
CA LEU A 10 -0.13 -9.39 -14.29
C LEU A 10 0.39 -9.03 -15.69
N ASN A 11 -0.24 -9.53 -16.74
CA ASN A 11 0.11 -9.19 -18.13
C ASN A 11 -0.15 -7.71 -18.42
N PHE A 12 -1.25 -7.15 -17.91
CA PHE A 12 -1.56 -5.72 -18.04
C PHE A 12 -0.48 -4.87 -17.36
N LEU A 13 -0.09 -5.23 -16.14
CA LEU A 13 0.97 -4.55 -15.39
C LEU A 13 2.29 -4.56 -16.20
N GLU A 14 2.73 -5.73 -16.62
CA GLU A 14 3.99 -5.89 -17.35
C GLU A 14 3.99 -5.08 -18.65
N ASN A 15 2.93 -5.18 -19.47
CA ASN A 15 2.80 -4.44 -20.70
C ASN A 15 2.77 -2.92 -20.47
N SER A 16 2.06 -2.46 -19.44
CA SER A 16 1.99 -1.04 -19.10
C SER A 16 3.35 -0.48 -18.68
N LEU A 17 4.09 -1.23 -17.89
CA LEU A 17 5.44 -0.85 -17.46
C LEU A 17 6.45 -0.91 -18.62
N ALA A 18 6.31 -1.87 -19.54
CA ALA A 18 7.12 -1.92 -20.75
C ALA A 18 6.88 -0.68 -21.63
N LEU A 19 5.63 -0.29 -21.85
CA LEU A 19 5.29 0.95 -22.58
C LEU A 19 5.87 2.19 -21.89
N ALA A 20 5.70 2.30 -20.56
CA ALA A 20 6.26 3.41 -19.77
C ALA A 20 7.79 3.47 -19.85
N SER A 21 8.46 2.30 -19.86
CA SER A 21 9.93 2.21 -19.95
C SER A 21 10.46 2.73 -21.29
N HIS A 22 9.74 2.49 -22.38
CA HIS A 22 10.12 2.97 -23.72
C HIS A 22 9.70 4.41 -24.00
N SER A 23 8.84 4.98 -23.17
CA SER A 23 8.41 6.37 -23.34
C SER A 23 9.50 7.35 -22.89
N PRO A 24 9.94 8.29 -23.74
CA PRO A 24 10.91 9.31 -23.37
C PRO A 24 10.35 10.38 -22.42
N THR A 25 9.02 10.44 -22.26
CA THR A 25 8.33 11.43 -21.42
C THR A 25 7.96 10.88 -20.03
N VAL A 26 8.06 9.57 -19.83
CA VAL A 26 7.84 8.94 -18.52
C VAL A 26 9.19 8.70 -17.86
N GLU A 27 9.45 9.41 -16.79
CA GLU A 27 10.71 9.26 -16.03
C GLU A 27 10.54 8.29 -14.85
N HIS A 28 9.39 8.34 -14.17
CA HIS A 28 9.10 7.54 -12.98
C HIS A 28 7.68 6.98 -13.03
N CYS A 29 7.48 5.81 -12.41
CA CYS A 29 6.18 5.16 -12.26
C CYS A 29 5.85 5.00 -10.78
N LEU A 30 4.64 5.40 -10.40
CA LEU A 30 4.03 5.10 -9.11
C LEU A 30 2.92 4.09 -9.35
N LEU A 31 2.94 2.98 -8.61
CA LEU A 31 1.93 1.92 -8.72
C LEU A 31 0.98 1.98 -7.54
N CYS A 32 -0.32 1.92 -7.83
CA CYS A 32 -1.37 1.88 -6.81
C CYS A 32 -2.07 0.51 -6.83
N LEU A 33 -2.23 -0.09 -5.67
CA LEU A 33 -2.99 -1.32 -5.50
C LEU A 33 -3.75 -1.29 -4.16
N HIS A 34 -4.78 -2.13 -4.00
CA HIS A 34 -5.52 -2.15 -2.74
C HIS A 34 -4.83 -3.03 -1.69
N HIS A 35 -4.61 -4.31 -2.02
CA HIS A 35 -4.04 -5.27 -1.08
C HIS A 35 -2.54 -5.03 -0.91
N ASN A 36 -2.08 -5.09 0.33
CA ASN A 36 -0.68 -4.88 0.67
C ASN A 36 0.23 -5.96 0.03
N PRO A 37 1.25 -5.55 -0.74
CA PRO A 37 2.22 -6.48 -1.31
C PRO A 37 3.35 -6.83 -0.33
N VAL A 38 3.48 -6.06 0.76
CA VAL A 38 4.43 -6.31 1.85
C VAL A 38 3.68 -6.70 3.13
N GLU A 39 4.35 -7.43 4.01
CA GLU A 39 3.72 -7.85 5.27
C GLU A 39 3.43 -6.66 6.18
N GLY A 40 2.31 -6.75 6.88
CA GLY A 40 1.95 -5.78 7.90
C GLY A 40 2.61 -6.07 9.25
N ASN A 41 2.48 -5.12 10.17
CA ASN A 41 3.07 -5.18 11.49
C ASN A 41 2.21 -5.96 12.52
N ALA A 42 1.08 -6.56 12.11
CA ALA A 42 0.22 -7.35 13.00
C ALA A 42 0.13 -8.79 12.52
N SER A 43 0.28 -9.74 13.42
CA SER A 43 0.40 -11.17 13.05
C SER A 43 -0.86 -11.72 12.38
N TRP A 44 -2.05 -11.23 12.76
CA TRP A 44 -3.33 -11.65 12.17
C TRP A 44 -3.50 -11.21 10.71
N MET A 45 -2.68 -10.27 10.24
CA MET A 45 -2.74 -9.72 8.87
C MET A 45 -1.95 -10.55 7.84
N LYS A 46 -1.24 -11.59 8.25
CA LYS A 46 -0.33 -12.34 7.35
C LYS A 46 -1.02 -12.92 6.12
N ASP A 47 -2.28 -13.33 6.26
CA ASP A 47 -3.00 -14.04 5.22
C ASP A 47 -4.01 -13.16 4.45
N ILE A 48 -4.05 -11.84 4.72
CA ILE A 48 -4.99 -10.93 4.06
C ILE A 48 -4.37 -10.05 2.98
N GLY A 49 -3.06 -10.09 2.81
CA GLY A 49 -2.33 -9.34 1.79
C GLY A 49 -2.48 -9.89 0.36
N LEU A 50 -1.60 -9.46 -0.52
CA LEU A 50 -1.50 -9.96 -1.89
C LEU A 50 -0.81 -11.33 -1.89
N HIS A 51 -1.56 -12.40 -2.22
CA HIS A 51 -1.06 -13.77 -2.16
C HIS A 51 0.06 -14.05 -3.17
N ASN A 52 -0.10 -13.59 -4.40
CA ASN A 52 0.90 -13.77 -5.44
C ASN A 52 1.91 -12.61 -5.53
N ARG A 53 2.26 -12.03 -4.37
CA ARG A 53 3.23 -10.91 -4.26
C ARG A 53 4.57 -11.20 -4.93
N SER A 54 5.05 -12.45 -4.88
CA SER A 54 6.31 -12.82 -5.53
C SER A 54 6.25 -12.64 -7.05
N GLN A 55 5.13 -12.99 -7.69
CA GLN A 55 4.93 -12.75 -9.12
C GLN A 55 4.88 -11.25 -9.41
N PHE A 56 4.16 -10.49 -8.60
CA PHE A 56 4.07 -9.04 -8.70
C PHE A 56 5.46 -8.38 -8.62
N PHE A 57 6.25 -8.69 -7.59
CA PHE A 57 7.60 -8.13 -7.43
C PHE A 57 8.57 -8.62 -8.53
N ASN A 58 8.45 -9.86 -9.00
CA ASN A 58 9.25 -10.36 -10.11
C ASN A 58 9.02 -9.58 -11.42
N ILE A 59 7.82 -9.05 -11.61
CA ILE A 59 7.53 -8.16 -12.75
C ILE A 59 8.13 -6.78 -12.50
N ILE A 60 7.73 -6.11 -11.42
CA ILE A 60 8.03 -4.68 -11.25
C ILE A 60 9.53 -4.37 -11.11
N LYS A 61 10.31 -5.27 -10.53
CA LYS A 61 11.77 -5.10 -10.40
C LYS A 61 12.54 -5.14 -11.73
N GLN A 62 11.91 -5.58 -12.82
CA GLN A 62 12.49 -5.50 -14.16
C GLN A 62 12.42 -4.07 -14.75
N PHE A 63 11.65 -3.17 -14.08
CA PHE A 63 11.36 -1.83 -14.58
C PHE A 63 11.92 -0.74 -13.63
N PRO A 64 13.16 -0.25 -13.89
CA PRO A 64 13.83 0.69 -12.98
C PRO A 64 13.08 2.02 -12.76
N LYS A 65 12.13 2.36 -13.65
CA LYS A 65 11.28 3.55 -13.47
C LYS A 65 10.24 3.41 -12.35
N VAL A 66 10.01 2.21 -11.81
CA VAL A 66 9.10 2.02 -10.68
C VAL A 66 9.75 2.56 -9.42
N ALA A 67 9.30 3.73 -8.97
CA ALA A 67 9.86 4.45 -7.85
C ALA A 67 9.13 4.15 -6.53
N CYS A 68 7.82 3.89 -6.58
CA CYS A 68 7.00 3.78 -5.38
C CYS A 68 5.77 2.90 -5.59
N LEU A 69 5.39 2.21 -4.52
CA LEU A 69 4.11 1.51 -4.38
C LEU A 69 3.24 2.25 -3.35
N VAL A 70 1.96 2.45 -3.67
CA VAL A 70 0.95 2.98 -2.75
C VAL A 70 -0.17 1.95 -2.60
N TYR A 71 -0.51 1.61 -1.38
CA TYR A 71 -1.53 0.60 -1.09
C TYR A 71 -2.34 0.94 0.17
N GLY A 72 -3.45 0.25 0.35
CA GLY A 72 -4.34 0.39 1.49
C GLY A 72 -4.48 -0.92 2.26
N HIS A 73 -5.72 -1.34 2.48
CA HIS A 73 -6.18 -2.60 3.08
C HIS A 73 -5.82 -2.80 4.56
N MET A 74 -4.61 -2.48 4.95
CA MET A 74 -4.11 -2.67 6.32
C MET A 74 -4.67 -1.68 7.34
N HIS A 75 -5.35 -0.63 6.89
CA HIS A 75 -5.84 0.45 7.75
C HIS A 75 -4.76 0.99 8.70
N GLN A 76 -3.52 1.02 8.23
CA GLN A 76 -2.35 1.50 8.96
C GLN A 76 -1.58 2.52 8.12
N GLN A 77 -0.82 3.35 8.78
CA GLN A 77 0.13 4.26 8.15
C GLN A 77 1.51 3.63 8.19
N LEU A 78 2.06 3.28 7.02
CA LEU A 78 3.43 2.77 6.91
C LEU A 78 4.18 3.55 5.82
N ASP A 79 5.48 3.68 6.00
CA ASP A 79 6.45 4.16 5.02
C ASP A 79 7.67 3.27 5.19
N SER A 80 7.94 2.45 4.22
CA SER A 80 8.96 1.42 4.27
C SER A 80 9.60 1.23 2.91
N GLU A 81 10.66 0.44 2.86
CA GLU A 81 11.31 0.02 1.63
C GLU A 81 11.28 -1.50 1.53
N TYR A 82 11.04 -2.01 0.34
CA TYR A 82 11.12 -3.43 0.02
C TYR A 82 11.81 -3.62 -1.33
N GLU A 83 12.91 -4.35 -1.35
CA GLU A 83 13.75 -4.59 -2.54
C GLU A 83 14.12 -3.30 -3.32
N GLY A 84 14.42 -2.21 -2.60
CA GLY A 84 14.78 -0.91 -3.17
C GLY A 84 13.61 -0.06 -3.66
N ILE A 85 12.38 -0.50 -3.47
CA ILE A 85 11.16 0.23 -3.85
C ILE A 85 10.49 0.80 -2.61
N ARG A 86 10.22 2.11 -2.59
CA ARG A 86 9.47 2.73 -1.48
C ARG A 86 8.03 2.24 -1.46
N CYS A 87 7.57 1.81 -0.30
CA CYS A 87 6.26 1.19 -0.07
C CYS A 87 5.44 2.01 0.93
N LEU A 88 4.40 2.68 0.46
CA LEU A 88 3.56 3.58 1.23
C LEU A 88 2.19 2.96 1.48
N CYS A 89 1.89 2.61 2.75
CA CYS A 89 0.53 2.25 3.14
C CYS A 89 -0.25 3.50 3.55
N SER A 90 -1.41 3.70 2.95
CA SER A 90 -2.33 4.76 3.35
C SER A 90 -3.23 4.32 4.49
N PRO A 91 -3.49 5.19 5.48
CA PRO A 91 -4.47 4.90 6.51
C PRO A 91 -5.87 4.78 5.92
N SER A 92 -6.77 4.20 6.67
CA SER A 92 -8.18 4.17 6.31
C SER A 92 -8.84 5.54 6.54
N THR A 93 -9.81 5.86 5.69
CA THR A 93 -10.73 7.00 5.89
C THR A 93 -11.89 6.65 6.83
N CYS A 94 -11.86 5.47 7.44
CA CYS A 94 -12.82 4.98 8.42
C CYS A 94 -12.09 4.56 9.71
N ILE A 95 -12.08 3.29 10.06
CA ILE A 95 -11.42 2.74 11.25
C ILE A 95 -9.95 2.41 10.96
N GLN A 96 -9.13 2.42 12.01
CA GLN A 96 -7.74 2.00 11.92
C GLN A 96 -7.54 0.67 12.64
N PHE A 97 -6.58 -0.15 12.16
CA PHE A 97 -6.18 -1.37 12.82
C PHE A 97 -4.89 -1.16 13.63
N ARG A 98 -4.87 -1.70 14.85
CA ARG A 98 -3.72 -1.54 15.75
C ARG A 98 -2.52 -2.30 15.21
N PRO A 99 -1.36 -1.64 15.05
CA PRO A 99 -0.12 -2.31 14.65
C PRO A 99 0.49 -3.09 15.83
N ASN A 100 1.41 -4.00 15.54
CA ASN A 100 2.23 -4.73 16.50
C ASN A 100 1.41 -5.58 17.51
N VAL A 101 0.29 -6.12 17.08
CA VAL A 101 -0.56 -7.02 17.88
C VAL A 101 -0.71 -8.39 17.22
N THR A 102 -0.91 -9.41 18.05
CA THR A 102 -1.08 -10.78 17.57
C THR A 102 -2.49 -11.02 17.04
N ASN A 103 -3.49 -10.55 17.77
CA ASN A 103 -4.91 -10.70 17.45
C ASN A 103 -5.47 -9.41 16.87
N PHE A 104 -6.59 -9.51 16.17
CA PHE A 104 -7.33 -8.34 15.68
C PHE A 104 -7.60 -7.34 16.80
N ALA A 105 -7.33 -6.07 16.54
CA ALA A 105 -7.70 -4.98 17.41
C ALA A 105 -7.84 -3.66 16.63
N LEU A 106 -8.82 -2.86 16.98
CA LEU A 106 -8.98 -1.51 16.45
C LEU A 106 -8.02 -0.54 17.16
N ASP A 107 -7.54 0.46 16.40
CA ASP A 107 -6.79 1.59 16.94
C ASP A 107 -7.72 2.80 17.14
N LYS A 108 -7.44 3.60 18.16
CA LYS A 108 -8.20 4.83 18.47
C LYS A 108 -7.74 6.05 17.67
N ILE A 109 -6.77 5.87 16.77
CA ILE A 109 -6.29 6.95 15.89
C ILE A 109 -7.40 7.33 14.90
N ASN A 110 -7.60 8.61 14.71
CA ASN A 110 -8.62 9.13 13.80
C ASN A 110 -8.40 8.68 12.35
N PRO A 111 -9.47 8.63 11.54
CA PRO A 111 -9.38 8.44 10.10
C PRO A 111 -8.42 9.44 9.46
N GLY A 112 -7.86 9.06 8.32
CA GLY A 112 -6.94 9.93 7.63
C GLY A 112 -6.75 9.55 6.18
N TYR A 113 -5.98 10.35 5.48
CA TYR A 113 -5.56 10.12 4.11
C TYR A 113 -4.11 10.51 3.93
N ARG A 114 -3.51 10.04 2.86
CA ARG A 114 -2.13 10.35 2.49
C ARG A 114 -2.12 11.31 1.31
N THR A 115 -1.34 12.37 1.40
CA THR A 115 -0.95 13.21 0.26
C THR A 115 0.38 12.74 -0.28
N ILE A 116 0.55 12.84 -1.59
CA ILE A 116 1.78 12.45 -2.29
C ILE A 116 2.09 13.53 -3.31
N GLN A 117 3.29 14.08 -3.23
CA GLN A 117 3.84 15.01 -4.20
C GLN A 117 4.97 14.32 -4.96
N LEU A 118 4.82 14.22 -6.27
CA LEU A 118 5.80 13.59 -7.16
C LEU A 118 6.66 14.69 -7.79
N HIS A 119 7.97 14.57 -7.66
CA HIS A 119 8.93 15.50 -8.24
C HIS A 119 9.57 14.91 -9.50
N LYS A 120 10.04 15.80 -10.38
CA LYS A 120 10.67 15.40 -11.66
C LYS A 120 11.94 14.56 -11.49
N ASP A 121 12.66 14.77 -10.40
CA ASP A 121 13.87 14.00 -10.06
C ASP A 121 13.58 12.61 -9.47
N GLY A 122 12.30 12.23 -9.36
CA GLY A 122 11.85 10.97 -8.78
C GLY A 122 11.69 10.97 -7.26
N SER A 123 12.04 12.06 -6.59
CA SER A 123 11.78 12.21 -5.17
C SER A 123 10.28 12.32 -4.88
N ILE A 124 9.88 11.86 -3.71
CA ILE A 124 8.46 11.79 -3.30
C ILE A 124 8.33 12.36 -1.91
N ASP A 125 7.60 13.47 -1.79
CA ASP A 125 7.14 13.97 -0.51
C ASP A 125 5.77 13.39 -0.19
N THR A 126 5.59 13.00 1.06
CA THR A 126 4.32 12.42 1.49
C THR A 126 4.02 12.76 2.94
N GLU A 127 2.76 13.01 3.21
CA GLU A 127 2.24 13.28 4.55
C GLU A 127 0.93 12.54 4.78
N VAL A 128 0.69 12.12 6.02
CA VAL A 128 -0.61 11.59 6.44
C VAL A 128 -1.34 12.64 7.26
N ILE A 129 -2.49 13.05 6.75
CA ILE A 129 -3.38 14.02 7.39
C ILE A 129 -4.50 13.26 8.10
N ARG A 130 -4.66 13.52 9.40
CA ARG A 130 -5.73 12.93 10.22
C ARG A 130 -6.87 13.91 10.40
N VAL A 131 -8.10 13.39 10.36
CA VAL A 131 -9.30 14.19 10.62
C VAL A 131 -9.26 14.69 12.07
N SER A 132 -9.34 16.02 12.26
CA SER A 132 -9.41 16.64 13.58
C SER A 132 -10.87 16.75 14.08
N GLY A 133 -11.06 16.74 15.40
CA GLY A 133 -12.38 16.91 16.02
C GLY A 133 -13.35 15.74 15.79
N TYR A 134 -12.88 14.60 15.28
CA TYR A 134 -13.67 13.40 15.09
C TYR A 134 -13.46 12.44 16.26
N THR A 135 -14.55 11.85 16.74
CA THR A 135 -14.52 10.77 17.74
C THR A 135 -15.01 9.50 17.04
N CYS A 136 -14.17 8.49 16.99
CA CYS A 136 -14.54 7.20 16.40
C CYS A 136 -15.51 6.47 17.34
N GLU A 137 -16.69 6.12 16.82
CA GLU A 137 -17.74 5.39 17.55
C GLU A 137 -17.66 3.86 17.33
N ALA A 138 -16.55 3.35 16.83
CA ALA A 138 -16.38 1.92 16.60
C ALA A 138 -16.37 1.14 17.93
N ASP A 139 -16.82 -0.10 17.87
CA ASP A 139 -16.71 -1.02 19.00
C ASP A 139 -15.28 -1.54 19.13
N PHE A 140 -14.52 -0.91 20.02
CA PHE A 140 -13.13 -1.27 20.29
C PHE A 140 -12.96 -2.60 21.05
N SER A 141 -14.06 -3.24 21.49
CA SER A 141 -14.05 -4.59 22.05
C SER A 141 -14.17 -5.70 21.00
N SER A 142 -14.42 -5.35 19.75
CA SER A 142 -14.53 -6.29 18.63
C SER A 142 -13.26 -7.12 18.52
N SER A 143 -13.44 -8.45 18.40
CA SER A 143 -12.37 -9.44 18.28
C SER A 143 -12.27 -10.08 16.88
N GLY A 144 -13.01 -9.58 15.91
CA GLY A 144 -13.07 -10.14 14.56
C GLY A 144 -13.17 -9.08 13.47
N TYR A 145 -12.70 -9.50 12.30
CA TYR A 145 -12.77 -8.74 11.04
C TYR A 145 -13.25 -9.67 9.93
#